data_c9a69a2098a0873c2014dcb3c2a1466f
#
_entry.id   c9a69a2098a0873c2014dcb3c2a1466f
#
_cell.length_a   1.000
_cell.length_b   1.000
_cell.length_c   1.000
_cell.angle_alpha   90.00
_cell.angle_beta   90.00
_cell.angle_gamma   90.00
#
_symmetry.space_group_name_H-M   'P 1'
#
loop_
_entity.id
_entity.type
_entity.pdbx_description
1 polymer ?
#
loop_
_entity_poly.entity_id
_entity_poly.type
_entity_poly.pdbx_seq_one_letter_code
_entity_poly.pdbx_strand_id
1 'polypeptide(L)'
;MEANYIVVRFGELTTKGKNRKLFTQKLLKNTKEILFEFPQLQYQLQYDRLYIYLNGANHLLVNEKLKTVFGIHSFSNAYKFEKDLDVVKDAIAKMINEDSKTTFKINTKRSDKTFPKKSQDINREIAGHVFHHVDRQLKVDVHHPEMLVTVEIRHDAIYVMTNIIKGAGGYPVGIGGKALLMLSGGIDSPVAGYLTLKRGVDIECVHFAAPPYTNEFAREKVFDLVDKLRHYTHGQITVHVVNFTKLQLAVYDHCDESYAMTVMRRMMYRIGEKLAIKNHCLALVNGESIGQVASQTLDSMNVINQVISIPVLRPVLCLDKLEIIDIAQKIDTYDISIRPHEDCCTIFTPKAPATKPKSYKAEAFEVTFDYETYVNECVENVETIVVDANYKNDEDIF
;
A
#
# COMPACT_ATOMS: atom_id res chain seq x y z
N MET A 1 -17.41 23.62 13.65
CA MET A 1 -17.80 23.96 12.24
C MET A 1 -17.48 22.73 11.37
N GLU A 2 -18.38 22.31 10.48
CA GLU A 2 -18.14 21.13 9.62
C GLU A 2 -17.42 21.53 8.32
N ALA A 3 -16.45 20.71 7.92
CA ALA A 3 -15.75 20.91 6.66
C ALA A 3 -16.69 20.63 5.47
N ASN A 4 -16.60 21.46 4.42
CA ASN A 4 -17.41 21.30 3.22
C ASN A 4 -16.66 20.53 2.12
N TYR A 5 -15.32 20.53 2.19
CA TYR A 5 -14.45 20.03 1.14
C TYR A 5 -13.24 19.30 1.74
N ILE A 6 -12.67 18.38 0.96
CA ILE A 6 -11.32 17.90 1.16
C ILE A 6 -10.49 18.31 -0.05
N VAL A 7 -9.33 18.91 0.20
CA VAL A 7 -8.37 19.30 -0.84
C VAL A 7 -7.22 18.29 -0.85
N VAL A 8 -7.14 17.49 -1.89
CA VAL A 8 -6.10 16.46 -2.09
C VAL A 8 -4.96 17.04 -2.94
N ARG A 9 -3.72 16.82 -2.51
CA ARG A 9 -2.48 17.26 -3.19
C ARG A 9 -1.73 16.08 -3.74
N PHE A 10 -1.23 16.26 -4.96
CA PHE A 10 -0.55 15.20 -5.73
C PHE A 10 0.95 15.25 -5.54
N GLY A 11 1.68 14.61 -4.86
CA GLY A 11 3.15 14.66 -4.75
C GLY A 11 3.89 14.48 -6.08
N GLU A 12 4.51 13.33 -6.26
CA GLU A 12 5.28 12.97 -7.46
C GLU A 12 4.47 13.01 -8.78
N LEU A 13 3.14 12.95 -8.71
CA LEU A 13 2.30 12.94 -9.92
C LEU A 13 2.41 14.26 -10.70
N THR A 14 2.73 15.37 -10.02
CA THR A 14 2.91 16.68 -10.64
C THR A 14 4.11 16.75 -11.57
N THR A 15 5.11 15.88 -11.37
CA THR A 15 6.38 15.86 -12.13
C THR A 15 6.34 14.95 -13.38
N LYS A 16 5.18 14.30 -13.66
CA LYS A 16 5.04 13.30 -14.74
C LYS A 16 4.92 13.89 -16.16
N GLY A 17 5.11 15.19 -16.34
CA GLY A 17 5.09 15.85 -17.65
C GLY A 17 3.81 15.52 -18.46
N LYS A 18 3.97 15.03 -19.68
CA LYS A 18 2.85 14.69 -20.58
C LYS A 18 1.94 13.56 -20.04
N ASN A 19 2.46 12.66 -19.21
CA ASN A 19 1.73 11.52 -18.66
C ASN A 19 0.91 11.89 -17.41
N ARG A 20 1.05 13.11 -16.87
CA ARG A 20 0.36 13.52 -15.64
C ARG A 20 -1.15 13.27 -15.68
N LYS A 21 -1.80 13.58 -16.82
CA LYS A 21 -3.26 13.38 -16.98
C LYS A 21 -3.67 11.92 -16.73
N LEU A 22 -2.89 10.97 -17.24
CA LEU A 22 -3.13 9.54 -17.02
C LEU A 22 -3.05 9.19 -15.53
N PHE A 23 -2.01 9.64 -14.83
CA PHE A 23 -1.82 9.39 -13.41
C PHE A 23 -2.92 10.01 -12.54
N THR A 24 -3.30 11.27 -12.80
CA THR A 24 -4.33 11.96 -12.01
C THR A 24 -5.73 11.41 -12.26
N GLN A 25 -6.02 10.95 -13.48
CA GLN A 25 -7.29 10.27 -13.78
C GLN A 25 -7.35 8.89 -13.11
N LYS A 26 -6.24 8.13 -13.10
CA LYS A 26 -6.19 6.84 -12.39
C LYS A 26 -6.35 7.06 -10.88
N LEU A 27 -5.70 8.10 -10.32
CA LEU A 27 -5.89 8.46 -8.91
C LEU A 27 -7.37 8.81 -8.60
N LEU A 28 -8.00 9.62 -9.44
CA LEU A 28 -9.42 9.94 -9.27
C LEU A 28 -10.31 8.70 -9.30
N LYS A 29 -10.04 7.78 -10.23
CA LYS A 29 -10.76 6.50 -10.34
C LYS A 29 -10.61 5.70 -9.04
N ASN A 30 -9.37 5.44 -8.60
CA ASN A 30 -9.07 4.69 -7.38
C ASN A 30 -9.68 5.36 -6.13
N THR A 31 -9.64 6.70 -6.05
CA THR A 31 -10.26 7.45 -4.95
C THR A 31 -11.76 7.22 -4.90
N LYS A 32 -12.46 7.24 -6.05
CA LYS A 32 -13.90 6.97 -6.12
C LYS A 32 -14.25 5.55 -5.70
N GLU A 33 -13.44 4.57 -6.11
CA GLU A 33 -13.62 3.16 -5.78
C GLU A 33 -13.47 2.92 -4.28
N ILE A 34 -12.46 3.50 -3.63
CA ILE A 34 -12.24 3.38 -2.17
C ILE A 34 -13.34 4.12 -1.37
N LEU A 35 -13.89 5.20 -1.93
CA LEU A 35 -14.92 6.00 -1.30
C LEU A 35 -16.34 5.65 -1.77
N PHE A 36 -16.57 4.46 -2.34
CA PHE A 36 -17.87 4.06 -2.92
C PHE A 36 -19.02 4.07 -1.87
N GLU A 37 -18.71 3.86 -0.60
CA GLU A 37 -19.68 3.90 0.52
C GLU A 37 -20.27 5.29 0.76
N PHE A 38 -19.71 6.34 0.15
CA PHE A 38 -20.16 7.72 0.27
C PHE A 38 -20.69 8.26 -1.06
N PRO A 39 -21.88 7.82 -1.51
CA PRO A 39 -22.41 8.16 -2.85
C PRO A 39 -22.70 9.66 -3.03
N GLN A 40 -22.85 10.44 -1.94
CA GLN A 40 -23.08 11.88 -1.98
C GLN A 40 -21.85 12.70 -2.35
N LEU A 41 -20.64 12.10 -2.32
CA LEU A 41 -19.41 12.81 -2.64
C LEU A 41 -19.38 13.24 -4.11
N GLN A 42 -18.93 14.47 -4.36
CA GLN A 42 -18.65 14.96 -5.69
C GLN A 42 -17.17 15.28 -5.83
N TYR A 43 -16.63 15.10 -7.03
CA TYR A 43 -15.20 15.18 -7.27
C TYR A 43 -14.91 16.18 -8.39
N GLN A 44 -13.98 17.10 -8.15
CA GLN A 44 -13.49 18.03 -9.16
C GLN A 44 -11.97 17.92 -9.29
N LEU A 45 -11.53 17.30 -10.38
CA LEU A 45 -10.11 17.20 -10.72
C LEU A 45 -9.64 18.50 -11.39
N GLN A 46 -8.63 19.13 -10.81
CA GLN A 46 -7.92 20.29 -11.39
C GLN A 46 -6.48 19.91 -11.76
N TYR A 47 -5.74 20.87 -12.30
CA TYR A 47 -4.37 20.65 -12.77
C TYR A 47 -3.43 20.10 -11.69
N ASP A 48 -3.50 20.64 -10.48
CA ASP A 48 -2.58 20.36 -9.36
C ASP A 48 -3.25 19.71 -8.14
N ARG A 49 -4.57 19.52 -8.16
CA ARG A 49 -5.36 19.08 -7.00
C ARG A 49 -6.63 18.33 -7.40
N LEU A 50 -7.10 17.51 -6.46
CA LEU A 50 -8.45 16.96 -6.47
C LEU A 50 -9.25 17.57 -5.31
N TYR A 51 -10.43 18.12 -5.62
CA TYR A 51 -11.40 18.58 -4.64
C TYR A 51 -12.47 17.51 -4.47
N ILE A 52 -12.77 17.17 -3.22
CA ILE A 52 -13.85 16.27 -2.84
C ILE A 52 -14.87 17.07 -2.06
N TYR A 53 -16.07 17.25 -2.61
CA TYR A 53 -17.20 17.90 -1.97
C TYR A 53 -17.87 16.91 -1.06
N LEU A 54 -17.97 17.23 0.24
CA LEU A 54 -18.47 16.28 1.25
C LEU A 54 -19.99 16.11 1.21
N ASN A 55 -20.74 17.16 0.86
CA ASN A 55 -22.20 17.12 0.75
C ASN A 55 -22.87 16.42 1.96
N GLY A 56 -22.40 16.72 3.19
CA GLY A 56 -22.89 16.13 4.44
C GLY A 56 -22.25 14.80 4.83
N ALA A 57 -21.29 14.27 4.04
CA ALA A 57 -20.52 13.10 4.46
C ALA A 57 -19.60 13.42 5.63
N ASN A 58 -19.48 12.46 6.57
CA ASN A 58 -18.57 12.58 7.72
C ASN A 58 -17.11 12.63 7.23
N HIS A 59 -16.49 13.80 7.36
CA HIS A 59 -15.10 14.02 6.91
C HIS A 59 -14.07 13.14 7.63
N LEU A 60 -14.31 12.71 8.88
CA LEU A 60 -13.38 11.85 9.61
C LEU A 60 -13.34 10.45 8.97
N LEU A 61 -14.49 9.87 8.64
CA LEU A 61 -14.56 8.57 7.97
C LEU A 61 -13.95 8.63 6.56
N VAL A 62 -14.24 9.70 5.81
CA VAL A 62 -13.63 9.92 4.50
C VAL A 62 -12.11 10.08 4.61
N ASN A 63 -11.61 10.79 5.63
CA ASN A 63 -10.18 10.96 5.86
C ASN A 63 -9.47 9.63 6.12
N GLU A 64 -10.06 8.72 6.91
CA GLU A 64 -9.47 7.39 7.18
C GLU A 64 -9.30 6.60 5.87
N LYS A 65 -10.31 6.57 5.03
CA LYS A 65 -10.23 5.93 3.71
C LYS A 65 -9.18 6.60 2.80
N LEU A 66 -9.07 7.92 2.80
CA LEU A 66 -8.08 8.64 1.98
C LEU A 66 -6.64 8.37 2.38
N LYS A 67 -6.38 8.00 3.64
CA LYS A 67 -5.03 7.63 4.10
C LYS A 67 -4.48 6.38 3.41
N THR A 68 -5.33 5.49 2.89
CA THR A 68 -4.92 4.26 2.21
C THR A 68 -4.75 4.43 0.70
N VAL A 69 -5.19 5.56 0.11
CA VAL A 69 -5.14 5.78 -1.34
C VAL A 69 -3.73 6.16 -1.79
N PHE A 70 -3.06 5.23 -2.48
CA PHE A 70 -1.75 5.52 -3.10
C PHE A 70 -1.87 6.57 -4.21
N GLY A 71 -0.89 7.47 -4.25
CA GLY A 71 -0.86 8.65 -5.12
C GLY A 71 -1.27 9.94 -4.43
N ILE A 72 -1.90 9.88 -3.27
CA ILE A 72 -2.19 11.03 -2.42
C ILE A 72 -0.97 11.38 -1.58
N HIS A 73 -0.37 12.55 -1.80
CA HIS A 73 0.73 13.04 -0.98
C HIS A 73 0.25 13.56 0.38
N SER A 74 -0.76 14.41 0.34
CA SER A 74 -1.41 14.97 1.52
C SER A 74 -2.80 15.49 1.17
N PHE A 75 -3.65 15.64 2.18
CA PHE A 75 -4.94 16.26 2.02
C PHE A 75 -5.28 17.12 3.23
N SER A 76 -6.28 17.98 3.10
CA SER A 76 -6.75 18.86 4.16
C SER A 76 -8.26 18.98 4.10
N ASN A 77 -8.89 19.00 5.26
CA ASN A 77 -10.27 19.47 5.37
C ASN A 77 -10.30 20.98 5.09
N ALA A 78 -11.20 21.42 4.26
CA ALA A 78 -11.31 22.80 3.83
C ALA A 78 -12.72 23.35 4.05
N TYR A 79 -12.76 24.62 4.43
CA TYR A 79 -13.97 25.40 4.61
C TYR A 79 -14.01 26.46 3.51
N LYS A 80 -15.09 26.52 2.75
CA LYS A 80 -15.26 27.50 1.68
C LYS A 80 -16.08 28.68 2.19
N PHE A 81 -15.59 29.87 1.95
CA PHE A 81 -16.24 31.16 2.30
C PHE A 81 -16.35 32.01 1.04
N GLU A 82 -17.34 32.90 1.03
CA GLU A 82 -17.36 33.99 0.09
C GLU A 82 -16.14 34.91 0.30
N LYS A 83 -15.87 35.84 -0.65
CA LYS A 83 -14.68 36.71 -0.57
C LYS A 83 -14.86 37.83 0.45
N ASP A 84 -15.32 37.48 1.64
CA ASP A 84 -15.43 38.36 2.80
C ASP A 84 -14.37 37.95 3.84
N LEU A 85 -13.39 38.87 4.04
CA LEU A 85 -12.27 38.58 4.95
C LEU A 85 -12.72 38.67 6.41
N ASP A 86 -13.74 39.40 6.76
CA ASP A 86 -14.24 39.55 8.14
C ASP A 86 -14.90 38.24 8.56
N VAL A 87 -15.75 37.65 7.72
CA VAL A 87 -16.32 36.31 7.95
C VAL A 87 -15.25 35.25 8.10
N VAL A 88 -14.19 35.32 7.30
CA VAL A 88 -13.07 34.38 7.36
C VAL A 88 -12.29 34.52 8.68
N LYS A 89 -12.06 35.75 9.15
CA LYS A 89 -11.37 36.03 10.43
C LYS A 89 -12.13 35.43 11.62
N ASP A 90 -13.44 35.65 11.66
CA ASP A 90 -14.32 35.11 12.71
C ASP A 90 -14.33 33.59 12.70
N ALA A 91 -14.43 32.98 11.52
CA ALA A 91 -14.38 31.52 11.36
C ALA A 91 -13.05 30.96 11.84
N ILE A 92 -11.91 31.55 11.48
CA ILE A 92 -10.58 31.12 11.92
C ILE A 92 -10.41 31.26 13.43
N ALA A 93 -10.85 32.36 14.02
CA ALA A 93 -10.81 32.57 15.47
C ALA A 93 -11.60 31.47 16.20
N LYS A 94 -12.82 31.13 15.70
CA LYS A 94 -13.64 30.06 16.23
C LYS A 94 -12.92 28.68 16.10
N MET A 95 -12.35 28.35 14.94
CA MET A 95 -11.62 27.09 14.71
C MET A 95 -10.42 26.95 15.66
N ILE A 96 -9.67 28.04 15.86
CA ILE A 96 -8.52 28.05 16.78
C ILE A 96 -8.99 27.92 18.24
N ASN A 97 -10.11 28.53 18.61
CA ASN A 97 -10.63 28.44 19.96
C ASN A 97 -11.15 27.03 20.31
N GLU A 98 -11.69 26.30 19.33
CA GLU A 98 -12.15 24.92 19.48
C GLU A 98 -10.99 23.89 19.54
N ASP A 99 -9.75 24.29 19.16
CA ASP A 99 -8.54 23.43 19.20
C ASP A 99 -7.76 23.67 20.51
N SER A 100 -7.12 22.63 21.02
CA SER A 100 -6.32 22.70 22.27
C SER A 100 -4.90 23.24 22.11
N LYS A 101 -4.43 23.41 20.87
CA LYS A 101 -3.05 23.83 20.55
C LYS A 101 -2.81 25.29 20.92
N THR A 102 -1.57 25.57 21.36
CA THR A 102 -1.18 26.89 21.87
C THR A 102 -0.40 27.73 20.87
N THR A 103 0.20 27.11 19.87
CA THR A 103 0.95 27.83 18.84
C THR A 103 0.29 27.70 17.47
N PHE A 104 0.28 28.79 16.70
CA PHE A 104 -0.31 28.79 15.35
C PHE A 104 0.46 29.66 14.36
N LYS A 105 0.20 29.41 13.07
CA LYS A 105 0.68 30.23 11.95
C LYS A 105 -0.42 30.40 10.93
N ILE A 106 -0.63 31.64 10.48
CA ILE A 106 -1.47 31.93 9.32
C ILE A 106 -0.58 31.97 8.06
N ASN A 107 -0.98 31.25 7.03
CA ASN A 107 -0.26 31.21 5.75
C ASN A 107 -1.22 31.46 4.59
N THR A 108 -1.27 32.70 4.10
CA THR A 108 -2.15 33.08 2.99
C THR A 108 -1.47 32.89 1.64
N LYS A 109 -2.13 32.17 0.75
CA LYS A 109 -1.78 32.00 -0.66
C LYS A 109 -2.82 32.69 -1.53
N ARG A 110 -2.41 33.53 -2.47
CA ARG A 110 -3.30 34.20 -3.39
C ARG A 110 -3.09 33.68 -4.81
N SER A 111 -4.05 32.95 -5.34
CA SER A 111 -4.18 32.65 -6.77
C SER A 111 -4.87 33.82 -7.49
N ASP A 112 -5.83 34.43 -6.83
CA ASP A 112 -6.43 35.69 -7.29
C ASP A 112 -5.54 36.88 -6.93
N LYS A 113 -4.82 37.42 -7.92
CA LYS A 113 -3.95 38.60 -7.76
C LYS A 113 -4.73 39.93 -7.70
N THR A 114 -6.01 39.91 -8.06
CA THR A 114 -6.88 41.10 -8.02
C THR A 114 -7.44 41.39 -6.63
N PHE A 115 -7.31 40.45 -5.69
CA PHE A 115 -7.76 40.67 -4.30
C PHE A 115 -7.00 41.87 -3.68
N PRO A 116 -7.68 42.82 -3.01
CA PRO A 116 -7.11 44.12 -2.65
C PRO A 116 -5.90 44.07 -1.72
N LYS A 117 -5.83 43.04 -0.82
CA LYS A 117 -4.80 42.96 0.21
C LYS A 117 -3.70 41.99 -0.18
N LYS A 118 -2.44 42.24 0.23
CA LYS A 118 -1.31 41.31 0.07
C LYS A 118 -1.38 40.19 1.11
N SER A 119 -0.79 39.01 0.77
CA SER A 119 -0.82 37.84 1.66
C SER A 119 -0.24 38.10 3.07
N GLN A 120 0.80 38.92 3.17
CA GLN A 120 1.42 39.23 4.46
C GLN A 120 0.49 40.12 5.34
N ASP A 121 -0.24 41.06 4.73
CA ASP A 121 -1.16 41.95 5.44
C ASP A 121 -2.35 41.14 5.94
N ILE A 122 -2.87 40.21 5.12
CA ILE A 122 -3.93 39.27 5.50
C ILE A 122 -3.48 38.38 6.67
N ASN A 123 -2.26 37.86 6.65
CA ASN A 123 -1.75 37.07 7.75
C ASN A 123 -1.72 37.82 9.07
N ARG A 124 -1.26 39.11 9.03
CA ARG A 124 -1.21 39.94 10.22
C ARG A 124 -2.63 40.32 10.73
N GLU A 125 -3.52 40.62 9.83
CA GLU A 125 -4.90 40.97 10.15
C GLU A 125 -5.65 39.82 10.79
N ILE A 126 -5.54 38.61 10.21
CA ILE A 126 -6.14 37.38 10.78
C ILE A 126 -5.55 37.08 12.14
N ALA A 127 -4.20 37.10 12.27
CA ALA A 127 -3.55 36.83 13.53
C ALA A 127 -3.93 37.83 14.62
N GLY A 128 -4.00 39.12 14.29
CA GLY A 128 -4.46 40.16 15.22
C GLY A 128 -5.90 39.91 15.67
N HIS A 129 -6.81 39.57 14.74
CA HIS A 129 -8.20 39.25 15.04
C HIS A 129 -8.30 38.02 15.99
N VAL A 130 -7.51 36.96 15.74
CA VAL A 130 -7.44 35.75 16.62
C VAL A 130 -7.04 36.15 18.04
N PHE A 131 -6.00 36.97 18.21
CA PHE A 131 -5.57 37.41 19.55
C PHE A 131 -6.62 38.22 20.31
N HIS A 132 -7.51 38.96 19.60
CA HIS A 132 -8.58 39.73 20.22
C HIS A 132 -9.84 38.92 20.56
N HIS A 133 -10.04 37.75 19.91
CA HIS A 133 -11.29 36.98 20.02
C HIS A 133 -11.14 35.58 20.60
N VAL A 134 -9.93 35.21 21.03
CA VAL A 134 -9.66 33.93 21.67
C VAL A 134 -9.14 34.13 23.08
N ASP A 135 -9.92 33.67 24.08
CA ASP A 135 -9.69 33.97 25.52
C ASP A 135 -8.59 33.11 26.18
N ARG A 136 -7.67 32.54 25.40
CA ARG A 136 -6.55 31.74 25.93
C ARG A 136 -5.22 32.25 25.43
N GLN A 137 -4.14 31.93 26.15
CA GLN A 137 -2.79 32.28 25.72
C GLN A 137 -2.42 31.55 24.44
N LEU A 138 -2.20 32.35 23.39
CA LEU A 138 -1.76 31.89 22.08
C LEU A 138 -0.43 32.55 21.71
N LYS A 139 0.37 31.84 20.91
CA LYS A 139 1.62 32.37 20.34
C LYS A 139 1.70 32.09 18.85
N VAL A 140 2.15 33.06 18.07
CA VAL A 140 2.50 32.83 16.67
C VAL A 140 3.89 32.19 16.61
N ASP A 141 3.96 30.98 16.01
CA ASP A 141 5.23 30.32 15.70
C ASP A 141 5.34 30.15 14.18
N VAL A 142 6.31 30.85 13.57
CA VAL A 142 6.50 30.84 12.11
C VAL A 142 7.33 29.64 11.62
N HIS A 143 8.01 28.93 12.50
CA HIS A 143 8.90 27.84 12.15
C HIS A 143 8.28 26.46 12.45
N HIS A 144 7.76 26.28 13.66
CA HIS A 144 7.22 25.01 14.16
C HIS A 144 5.82 25.17 14.79
N PRO A 145 4.82 25.71 14.05
CA PRO A 145 3.49 25.87 14.59
C PRO A 145 2.82 24.52 14.83
N GLU A 146 2.15 24.37 15.96
CA GLU A 146 1.29 23.20 16.22
C GLU A 146 0.06 23.21 15.29
N MET A 147 -0.44 24.43 14.96
CA MET A 147 -1.55 24.60 14.02
C MET A 147 -1.12 25.51 12.86
N LEU A 148 -1.13 24.96 11.64
CA LEU A 148 -0.94 25.71 10.40
C LEU A 148 -2.29 25.99 9.78
N VAL A 149 -2.74 27.25 9.83
CA VAL A 149 -3.95 27.70 9.13
C VAL A 149 -3.54 28.22 7.75
N THR A 150 -3.96 27.52 6.71
CA THR A 150 -3.73 27.95 5.32
C THR A 150 -4.98 28.63 4.78
N VAL A 151 -4.83 29.86 4.31
CA VAL A 151 -5.91 30.64 3.67
C VAL A 151 -5.59 30.74 2.18
N GLU A 152 -6.41 30.17 1.32
CA GLU A 152 -6.25 30.27 -0.12
C GLU A 152 -7.31 31.19 -0.73
N ILE A 153 -6.87 32.34 -1.25
CA ILE A 153 -7.76 33.29 -1.95
C ILE A 153 -7.72 32.94 -3.43
N ARG A 154 -8.87 32.50 -3.95
CA ARG A 154 -9.09 32.13 -5.34
C ARG A 154 -10.09 33.07 -6.02
N HIS A 155 -10.27 32.93 -7.32
CA HIS A 155 -11.22 33.74 -8.08
C HIS A 155 -12.67 33.53 -7.64
N ASP A 156 -13.02 32.31 -7.22
CA ASP A 156 -14.37 31.90 -6.84
C ASP A 156 -14.69 32.07 -5.35
N ALA A 157 -13.69 31.95 -4.45
CA ALA A 157 -13.92 31.89 -3.00
C ALA A 157 -12.62 32.02 -2.19
N ILE A 158 -12.75 32.10 -0.85
CA ILE A 158 -11.66 31.91 0.11
C ILE A 158 -11.80 30.53 0.74
N TYR A 159 -10.71 29.74 0.73
CA TYR A 159 -10.63 28.43 1.33
C TYR A 159 -9.73 28.46 2.56
N VAL A 160 -10.24 27.99 3.68
CA VAL A 160 -9.49 27.88 4.95
C VAL A 160 -9.24 26.41 5.26
N MET A 161 -8.00 26.06 5.56
CA MET A 161 -7.57 24.71 5.93
C MET A 161 -6.75 24.78 7.22
N THR A 162 -7.12 24.00 8.23
CA THR A 162 -6.48 24.04 9.56
C THR A 162 -5.54 22.88 9.84
N ASN A 163 -5.46 21.91 8.93
CA ASN A 163 -4.63 20.72 9.06
C ASN A 163 -4.04 20.29 7.72
N ILE A 164 -2.94 19.56 7.80
CA ILE A 164 -2.39 18.81 6.65
C ILE A 164 -2.24 17.35 7.09
N ILE A 165 -3.06 16.49 6.54
CA ILE A 165 -3.03 15.06 6.80
C ILE A 165 -2.14 14.42 5.73
N LYS A 166 -1.14 13.65 6.16
CA LYS A 166 -0.23 12.93 5.25
C LYS A 166 -0.99 11.77 4.59
N GLY A 167 -0.93 11.66 3.27
CA GLY A 167 -1.47 10.54 2.51
C GLY A 167 -0.49 9.37 2.41
N ALA A 168 -0.90 8.31 1.72
CA ALA A 168 -0.09 7.12 1.50
C ALA A 168 1.16 7.38 0.62
N GLY A 169 1.13 8.43 -0.20
CA GLY A 169 2.20 8.72 -1.16
C GLY A 169 2.23 7.72 -2.32
N GLY A 170 3.35 7.61 -3.01
CA GLY A 170 3.52 6.66 -4.11
C GLY A 170 2.74 7.00 -5.37
N TYR A 171 2.32 5.95 -6.10
CA TYR A 171 1.57 6.05 -7.36
C TYR A 171 0.22 5.34 -7.28
N PRO A 172 -0.77 5.78 -8.06
CA PRO A 172 -2.07 5.11 -8.12
C PRO A 172 -1.93 3.65 -8.55
N VAL A 173 -2.51 2.73 -7.80
CA VAL A 173 -2.47 1.28 -8.08
C VAL A 173 -3.00 0.99 -9.48
N GLY A 174 -2.34 0.09 -10.20
CA GLY A 174 -2.64 -0.34 -11.56
C GLY A 174 -2.06 0.58 -12.64
N ILE A 175 -1.36 1.69 -12.29
CA ILE A 175 -0.68 2.52 -13.30
C ILE A 175 0.61 1.86 -13.82
N GLY A 176 1.24 1.01 -13.01
CA GLY A 176 2.48 0.30 -13.31
C GLY A 176 2.26 -1.13 -13.84
N GLY A 177 1.02 -1.51 -14.19
CA GLY A 177 0.67 -2.87 -14.56
C GLY A 177 0.31 -3.74 -13.36
N LYS A 178 0.38 -5.09 -13.54
CA LYS A 178 0.02 -6.09 -12.53
C LYS A 178 1.17 -7.09 -12.33
N ALA A 179 1.37 -7.56 -11.10
CA ALA A 179 2.37 -8.56 -10.74
C ALA A 179 1.76 -9.66 -9.85
N LEU A 180 2.38 -10.83 -9.83
CA LEU A 180 1.98 -11.96 -8.99
C LEU A 180 2.86 -12.00 -7.74
N LEU A 181 2.27 -11.75 -6.57
CA LEU A 181 2.94 -11.80 -5.27
C LEU A 181 2.98 -13.23 -4.74
N MET A 182 4.17 -13.76 -4.52
CA MET A 182 4.38 -15.02 -3.81
C MET A 182 4.17 -14.77 -2.30
N LEU A 183 2.94 -14.97 -1.84
CA LEU A 183 2.53 -14.62 -0.48
C LEU A 183 2.66 -15.83 0.46
N SER A 184 3.42 -15.66 1.52
CA SER A 184 3.56 -16.59 2.64
C SER A 184 2.90 -15.99 3.89
N GLY A 185 2.75 -16.81 4.95
CA GLY A 185 2.31 -16.35 6.26
C GLY A 185 3.36 -15.55 7.05
N GLY A 186 4.56 -15.36 6.51
CA GLY A 186 5.66 -14.61 7.15
C GLY A 186 5.50 -13.09 7.05
N ILE A 187 6.37 -12.36 7.79
CA ILE A 187 6.32 -10.89 7.91
C ILE A 187 6.70 -10.20 6.59
N ASP A 188 7.62 -10.75 5.82
CA ASP A 188 8.31 -10.06 4.72
C ASP A 188 7.45 -9.96 3.45
N SER A 189 6.69 -11.01 3.12
CA SER A 189 5.91 -11.06 1.86
C SER A 189 4.73 -10.07 1.83
N PRO A 190 3.92 -9.84 2.89
CA PRO A 190 2.90 -8.82 2.86
C PRO A 190 3.49 -7.40 2.79
N VAL A 191 4.64 -7.15 3.42
CA VAL A 191 5.37 -5.88 3.29
C VAL A 191 5.84 -5.65 1.85
N ALA A 192 6.34 -6.70 1.18
CA ALA A 192 6.70 -6.63 -0.24
C ALA A 192 5.48 -6.31 -1.12
N GLY A 193 4.32 -6.91 -0.84
CA GLY A 193 3.04 -6.61 -1.50
C GLY A 193 2.65 -5.14 -1.33
N TYR A 194 2.67 -4.64 -0.10
CA TYR A 194 2.37 -3.24 0.20
C TYR A 194 3.30 -2.26 -0.54
N LEU A 195 4.60 -2.52 -0.54
CA LEU A 195 5.57 -1.67 -1.23
C LEU A 195 5.38 -1.71 -2.76
N THR A 196 4.99 -2.85 -3.31
CA THR A 196 4.64 -3.02 -4.72
C THR A 196 3.41 -2.19 -5.09
N LEU A 197 2.33 -2.30 -4.31
CA LEU A 197 1.11 -1.49 -4.46
C LEU A 197 1.43 0.00 -4.38
N LYS A 198 2.28 0.41 -3.43
CA LYS A 198 2.71 1.81 -3.25
C LYS A 198 3.44 2.36 -4.49
N ARG A 199 4.08 1.51 -5.29
CA ARG A 199 4.70 1.93 -6.57
C ARG A 199 3.75 1.88 -7.75
N GLY A 200 2.46 1.65 -7.49
CA GLY A 200 1.40 1.69 -8.49
C GLY A 200 1.25 0.40 -9.30
N VAL A 201 1.90 -0.68 -8.89
CA VAL A 201 1.73 -2.01 -9.48
C VAL A 201 0.59 -2.71 -8.74
N ASP A 202 -0.40 -3.17 -9.48
CA ASP A 202 -1.48 -3.99 -8.94
C ASP A 202 -0.99 -5.41 -8.64
N ILE A 203 -1.63 -6.14 -7.72
CA ILE A 203 -1.20 -7.49 -7.35
C ILE A 203 -2.34 -8.49 -7.40
N GLU A 204 -2.00 -9.70 -7.85
CA GLU A 204 -2.65 -10.94 -7.46
C GLU A 204 -1.67 -11.72 -6.59
N CYS A 205 -2.16 -12.67 -5.78
CA CYS A 205 -1.31 -13.46 -4.89
C CYS A 205 -1.26 -14.91 -5.33
N VAL A 206 -0.12 -15.57 -5.15
CA VAL A 206 0.00 -17.02 -5.17
C VAL A 206 0.48 -17.51 -3.81
N HIS A 207 -0.24 -18.47 -3.24
CA HIS A 207 0.12 -19.18 -2.01
C HIS A 207 0.35 -20.65 -2.28
N PHE A 208 1.46 -21.20 -1.75
CA PHE A 208 1.81 -22.60 -1.86
C PHE A 208 1.41 -23.32 -0.57
N ALA A 209 0.39 -24.14 -0.64
CA ALA A 209 -0.06 -24.99 0.46
C ALA A 209 0.42 -26.42 0.29
N ALA A 210 0.74 -27.11 1.38
CA ALA A 210 1.20 -28.49 1.36
C ALA A 210 0.39 -29.37 2.36
N PRO A 211 -0.93 -29.56 2.15
CA PRO A 211 -1.72 -30.42 3.00
C PRO A 211 -1.29 -31.90 2.86
N PRO A 212 -1.29 -32.73 3.94
CA PRO A 212 -1.70 -32.41 5.31
C PRO A 212 -0.59 -31.78 6.17
N TYR A 213 0.58 -31.46 5.62
CA TYR A 213 1.71 -30.92 6.37
C TYR A 213 1.52 -29.45 6.76
N THR A 214 0.83 -28.64 5.93
CA THR A 214 0.29 -27.34 6.35
C THR A 214 -1.16 -27.52 6.77
N ASN A 215 -1.54 -26.88 7.89
CA ASN A 215 -2.92 -26.92 8.39
C ASN A 215 -3.77 -25.76 7.82
N GLU A 216 -5.09 -25.84 8.05
CA GLU A 216 -6.02 -24.80 7.59
C GLU A 216 -5.72 -23.43 8.20
N PHE A 217 -5.30 -23.36 9.46
CA PHE A 217 -4.91 -22.10 10.11
C PHE A 217 -3.74 -21.37 9.42
N ALA A 218 -2.82 -22.12 8.78
CA ALA A 218 -1.77 -21.50 7.96
C ALA A 218 -2.37 -20.82 6.71
N ARG A 219 -3.40 -21.42 6.13
CA ARG A 219 -4.17 -20.84 5.00
C ARG A 219 -4.95 -19.63 5.44
N GLU A 220 -5.74 -19.70 6.51
CA GLU A 220 -6.50 -18.58 7.08
C GLU A 220 -5.60 -17.38 7.38
N LYS A 221 -4.45 -17.60 7.99
CA LYS A 221 -3.42 -16.59 8.24
C LYS A 221 -3.05 -15.81 6.96
N VAL A 222 -2.88 -16.51 5.84
CA VAL A 222 -2.57 -15.88 4.55
C VAL A 222 -3.75 -15.05 4.04
N PHE A 223 -4.97 -15.53 4.18
CA PHE A 223 -6.17 -14.78 3.79
C PHE A 223 -6.39 -13.53 4.65
N ASP A 224 -6.11 -13.59 5.96
CA ASP A 224 -6.11 -12.43 6.84
C ASP A 224 -5.08 -11.36 6.41
N LEU A 225 -3.89 -11.79 5.95
CA LEU A 225 -2.89 -10.88 5.39
C LEU A 225 -3.37 -10.24 4.08
N VAL A 226 -4.05 -11.00 3.23
CA VAL A 226 -4.67 -10.48 1.99
C VAL A 226 -5.76 -9.48 2.33
N ASP A 227 -6.59 -9.74 3.36
CA ASP A 227 -7.61 -8.80 3.83
C ASP A 227 -6.98 -7.43 4.20
N LYS A 228 -5.86 -7.42 4.91
CA LYS A 228 -5.14 -6.17 5.20
C LYS A 228 -4.63 -5.47 3.94
N LEU A 229 -4.07 -6.21 2.98
CA LEU A 229 -3.53 -5.64 1.75
C LEU A 229 -4.61 -5.08 0.82
N ARG A 230 -5.81 -5.70 0.75
CA ARG A 230 -6.89 -5.23 -0.14
C ARG A 230 -7.38 -3.82 0.19
N HIS A 231 -7.20 -3.33 1.42
CA HIS A 231 -7.53 -1.96 1.80
C HIS A 231 -6.70 -0.90 1.04
N TYR A 232 -5.59 -1.30 0.44
CA TYR A 232 -4.72 -0.44 -0.36
C TYR A 232 -4.95 -0.59 -1.88
N THR A 233 -5.90 -1.44 -2.29
CA THR A 233 -6.26 -1.70 -3.70
C THR A 233 -7.67 -1.19 -4.01
N HIS A 234 -8.35 -1.87 -4.94
CA HIS A 234 -9.76 -1.62 -5.30
C HIS A 234 -10.74 -2.37 -4.38
N GLY A 235 -10.31 -2.77 -3.19
CA GLY A 235 -11.12 -3.46 -2.20
C GLY A 235 -11.15 -4.98 -2.35
N GLN A 236 -10.44 -5.54 -3.33
CA GLN A 236 -10.34 -6.99 -3.54
C GLN A 236 -8.95 -7.40 -4.03
N ILE A 237 -8.54 -8.63 -3.75
CA ILE A 237 -7.32 -9.27 -4.28
C ILE A 237 -7.65 -10.71 -4.65
N THR A 238 -7.20 -11.16 -5.81
CA THR A 238 -7.30 -12.57 -6.23
C THR A 238 -6.13 -13.36 -5.66
N VAL A 239 -6.43 -14.51 -5.05
CA VAL A 239 -5.45 -15.45 -4.47
C VAL A 239 -5.53 -16.78 -5.21
N HIS A 240 -4.38 -17.24 -5.70
CA HIS A 240 -4.20 -18.54 -6.33
C HIS A 240 -3.55 -19.49 -5.31
N VAL A 241 -4.31 -20.45 -4.80
CA VAL A 241 -3.82 -21.46 -3.86
C VAL A 241 -3.36 -22.68 -4.64
N VAL A 242 -2.06 -22.98 -4.56
CA VAL A 242 -1.42 -24.10 -5.24
C VAL A 242 -1.21 -25.23 -4.24
N ASN A 243 -1.79 -26.41 -4.53
CA ASN A 243 -1.42 -27.63 -3.80
C ASN A 243 -0.04 -28.10 -4.25
N PHE A 244 0.95 -27.88 -3.41
CA PHE A 244 2.36 -28.12 -3.72
C PHE A 244 2.86 -29.46 -3.17
N THR A 245 2.05 -30.21 -2.42
CA THR A 245 2.46 -31.40 -1.65
C THR A 245 3.18 -32.45 -2.50
N LYS A 246 2.59 -32.89 -3.61
CA LYS A 246 3.17 -33.95 -4.45
C LYS A 246 4.53 -33.54 -5.00
N LEU A 247 4.65 -32.34 -5.54
CA LEU A 247 5.89 -31.84 -6.09
C LEU A 247 6.94 -31.61 -5.01
N GLN A 248 6.55 -31.12 -3.83
CA GLN A 248 7.44 -30.96 -2.69
C GLN A 248 8.06 -32.30 -2.26
N LEU A 249 7.24 -33.34 -2.09
CA LEU A 249 7.72 -34.70 -1.74
C LEU A 249 8.64 -35.22 -2.83
N ALA A 250 8.28 -35.10 -4.11
CA ALA A 250 9.16 -35.57 -5.22
C ALA A 250 10.52 -34.87 -5.19
N VAL A 251 10.58 -33.57 -4.86
CA VAL A 251 11.85 -32.84 -4.70
C VAL A 251 12.70 -33.46 -3.56
N TYR A 252 12.08 -33.78 -2.40
CA TYR A 252 12.82 -34.35 -1.28
C TYR A 252 13.25 -35.78 -1.54
N ASP A 253 12.51 -36.56 -2.32
CA ASP A 253 12.86 -37.92 -2.69
C ASP A 253 14.02 -38.01 -3.71
N HIS A 254 14.19 -36.99 -4.56
CA HIS A 254 15.14 -37.02 -5.68
C HIS A 254 16.32 -36.05 -5.50
N CYS A 255 16.28 -35.15 -4.52
CA CYS A 255 17.36 -34.20 -4.30
C CYS A 255 18.14 -34.49 -3.01
N ASP A 256 19.44 -34.21 -3.06
CA ASP A 256 20.22 -34.13 -1.83
C ASP A 256 19.61 -33.08 -0.88
N GLU A 257 19.57 -33.40 0.43
CA GLU A 257 18.97 -32.55 1.45
C GLU A 257 19.47 -31.10 1.37
N SER A 258 20.76 -30.89 1.07
CA SER A 258 21.35 -29.54 0.97
C SER A 258 20.85 -28.75 -0.22
N TYR A 259 20.36 -29.38 -1.30
CA TYR A 259 19.84 -28.72 -2.51
C TYR A 259 18.31 -28.69 -2.58
N ALA A 260 17.61 -29.49 -1.77
CA ALA A 260 16.15 -29.59 -1.82
C ALA A 260 15.46 -28.25 -1.76
N MET A 261 15.88 -27.33 -0.86
CA MET A 261 15.33 -25.97 -0.77
C MET A 261 15.55 -25.14 -2.06
N THR A 262 16.73 -25.25 -2.68
CA THR A 262 17.04 -24.53 -3.93
C THR A 262 16.16 -25.04 -5.07
N VAL A 263 16.06 -26.37 -5.25
CA VAL A 263 15.23 -26.98 -6.30
C VAL A 263 13.75 -26.71 -6.06
N MET A 264 13.27 -26.84 -4.82
CA MET A 264 11.89 -26.50 -4.46
C MET A 264 11.52 -25.08 -4.85
N ARG A 265 12.37 -24.09 -4.57
CA ARG A 265 12.11 -22.69 -4.94
C ARG A 265 12.16 -22.47 -6.44
N ARG A 266 13.00 -23.20 -7.17
CA ARG A 266 13.00 -23.19 -8.64
C ARG A 266 11.66 -23.70 -9.19
N MET A 267 11.07 -24.76 -8.58
CA MET A 267 9.73 -25.24 -8.96
C MET A 267 8.65 -24.22 -8.67
N MET A 268 8.67 -23.56 -7.49
CA MET A 268 7.74 -22.49 -7.16
C MET A 268 7.83 -21.32 -8.16
N TYR A 269 9.02 -20.97 -8.63
CA TYR A 269 9.19 -19.91 -9.63
C TYR A 269 8.61 -20.32 -10.99
N ARG A 270 8.83 -21.57 -11.45
CA ARG A 270 8.22 -22.08 -12.70
C ARG A 270 6.69 -22.04 -12.63
N ILE A 271 6.11 -22.49 -11.52
CA ILE A 271 4.65 -22.41 -11.29
C ILE A 271 4.19 -20.94 -11.28
N GLY A 272 4.91 -20.09 -10.54
CA GLY A 272 4.63 -18.66 -10.45
C GLY A 272 4.66 -17.98 -11.82
N GLU A 273 5.65 -18.25 -12.66
CA GLU A 273 5.73 -17.69 -14.02
C GLU A 273 4.55 -18.13 -14.89
N LYS A 274 4.20 -19.43 -14.88
CA LYS A 274 3.05 -19.94 -15.64
C LYS A 274 1.75 -19.29 -15.19
N LEU A 275 1.52 -19.13 -13.88
CA LEU A 275 0.36 -18.45 -13.32
C LEU A 275 0.38 -16.95 -13.64
N ALA A 276 1.54 -16.29 -13.56
CA ALA A 276 1.69 -14.89 -13.91
C ALA A 276 1.30 -14.63 -15.37
N ILE A 277 1.79 -15.44 -16.31
CA ILE A 277 1.47 -15.34 -17.73
C ILE A 277 -0.03 -15.56 -17.96
N LYS A 278 -0.60 -16.63 -17.35
CA LYS A 278 -2.03 -16.98 -17.46
C LYS A 278 -2.93 -15.83 -16.99
N ASN A 279 -2.51 -15.09 -15.95
CA ASN A 279 -3.28 -14.00 -15.33
C ASN A 279 -2.82 -12.62 -15.77
N HIS A 280 -2.03 -12.50 -16.84
CA HIS A 280 -1.52 -11.22 -17.37
C HIS A 280 -0.73 -10.38 -16.34
N CYS A 281 0.00 -11.04 -15.44
CA CYS A 281 0.97 -10.41 -14.56
C CYS A 281 2.33 -10.30 -15.27
N LEU A 282 2.99 -9.16 -15.14
CA LEU A 282 4.23 -8.85 -15.86
C LEU A 282 5.50 -9.24 -15.08
N ALA A 283 5.36 -9.56 -13.80
CA ALA A 283 6.47 -9.88 -12.91
C ALA A 283 6.01 -10.80 -11.77
N LEU A 284 6.96 -11.50 -11.14
CA LEU A 284 6.78 -12.05 -9.80
C LEU A 284 7.21 -11.01 -8.76
N VAL A 285 6.63 -11.10 -7.56
CA VAL A 285 7.03 -10.32 -6.38
C VAL A 285 7.25 -11.27 -5.23
N ASN A 286 8.31 -11.08 -4.45
CA ASN A 286 8.51 -11.83 -3.22
C ASN A 286 9.10 -10.97 -2.09
N GLY A 287 9.12 -11.52 -0.86
CA GLY A 287 9.64 -10.90 0.34
C GLY A 287 11.09 -11.28 0.67
N GLU A 288 11.93 -11.60 -0.32
CA GLU A 288 13.33 -11.93 -0.06
C GLU A 288 14.14 -10.70 0.39
N SER A 289 14.91 -10.86 1.49
CA SER A 289 15.93 -9.92 1.96
C SER A 289 17.29 -10.58 1.99
N ILE A 290 18.34 -9.91 1.50
CA ILE A 290 19.69 -10.48 1.36
C ILE A 290 20.23 -10.92 2.72
N GLY A 291 20.64 -12.20 2.79
CA GLY A 291 21.34 -12.76 3.95
C GLY A 291 20.46 -13.10 5.14
N GLN A 292 19.14 -12.96 5.05
CA GLN A 292 18.24 -13.26 6.16
C GLN A 292 18.16 -14.78 6.44
N VAL A 293 18.16 -15.60 5.41
CA VAL A 293 18.21 -17.08 5.49
C VAL A 293 19.09 -17.66 4.39
N ALA A 294 19.47 -18.94 4.52
CA ALA A 294 20.39 -19.63 3.61
C ALA A 294 19.96 -19.57 2.12
N SER A 295 18.67 -19.60 1.82
CA SER A 295 18.15 -19.49 0.44
C SER A 295 18.12 -18.06 -0.10
N GLN A 296 18.44 -17.06 0.72
CA GLN A 296 18.42 -15.63 0.37
C GLN A 296 19.82 -15.02 0.23
N THR A 297 20.84 -15.85 -0.10
CA THR A 297 22.13 -15.37 -0.56
C THR A 297 22.06 -14.97 -2.05
N LEU A 298 22.95 -14.10 -2.51
CA LEU A 298 23.00 -13.74 -3.94
C LEU A 298 23.27 -14.96 -4.83
N ASP A 299 24.09 -15.92 -4.38
CA ASP A 299 24.33 -17.17 -5.08
C ASP A 299 23.04 -17.98 -5.24
N SER A 300 22.27 -18.13 -4.14
CA SER A 300 20.98 -18.85 -4.15
C SER A 300 19.96 -18.15 -5.04
N MET A 301 19.79 -16.84 -4.88
CA MET A 301 18.87 -16.04 -5.71
C MET A 301 19.21 -16.14 -7.19
N ASN A 302 20.52 -16.11 -7.55
CA ASN A 302 20.96 -16.24 -8.93
C ASN A 302 20.54 -17.59 -9.52
N VAL A 303 20.81 -18.69 -8.82
CA VAL A 303 20.46 -20.05 -9.28
C VAL A 303 18.95 -20.25 -9.35
N ILE A 304 18.20 -19.76 -8.37
CA ILE A 304 16.74 -19.86 -8.32
C ILE A 304 16.11 -19.06 -9.47
N ASN A 305 16.62 -17.87 -9.76
CA ASN A 305 16.03 -16.98 -10.76
C ASN A 305 16.23 -17.44 -12.21
N GLN A 306 17.20 -18.33 -12.48
CA GLN A 306 17.53 -18.77 -13.84
C GLN A 306 16.44 -19.56 -14.54
N VAL A 307 15.43 -20.07 -13.83
CA VAL A 307 14.38 -20.93 -14.39
C VAL A 307 13.20 -20.18 -14.97
N ILE A 308 13.17 -18.85 -14.85
CA ILE A 308 12.11 -17.98 -15.35
C ILE A 308 12.66 -16.82 -16.18
N SER A 309 11.83 -16.28 -17.05
CA SER A 309 12.16 -15.19 -17.96
C SER A 309 11.57 -13.84 -17.55
N ILE A 310 10.51 -13.83 -16.74
CA ILE A 310 9.87 -12.59 -16.28
C ILE A 310 10.63 -11.97 -15.11
N PRO A 311 10.57 -10.64 -14.92
CA PRO A 311 11.22 -9.96 -13.81
C PRO A 311 10.74 -10.48 -12.44
N VAL A 312 11.67 -10.51 -11.47
CA VAL A 312 11.34 -10.75 -10.05
C VAL A 312 11.59 -9.47 -9.27
N LEU A 313 10.54 -8.88 -8.73
CA LEU A 313 10.59 -7.70 -7.87
C LEU A 313 10.82 -8.14 -6.43
N ARG A 314 11.78 -7.52 -5.76
CA ARG A 314 12.15 -7.80 -4.36
C ARG A 314 12.13 -6.50 -3.55
N PRO A 315 10.95 -5.96 -3.19
CA PRO A 315 10.84 -4.63 -2.60
C PRO A 315 11.55 -4.47 -1.26
N VAL A 316 11.76 -5.55 -0.53
CA VAL A 316 12.41 -5.56 0.80
C VAL A 316 13.86 -6.03 0.76
N LEU A 317 14.46 -6.21 -0.42
CA LEU A 317 15.77 -6.83 -0.61
C LEU A 317 16.89 -6.22 0.25
N CYS A 318 16.88 -4.90 0.40
CA CYS A 318 17.91 -4.14 1.11
C CYS A 318 17.43 -3.56 2.45
N LEU A 319 16.25 -3.96 2.93
CA LEU A 319 15.74 -3.55 4.24
C LEU A 319 16.23 -4.53 5.31
N ASP A 320 16.58 -3.99 6.47
CA ASP A 320 16.85 -4.84 7.64
C ASP A 320 15.53 -5.36 8.27
N LYS A 321 15.65 -6.29 9.22
CA LYS A 321 14.47 -6.92 9.81
C LYS A 321 13.61 -5.93 10.60
N LEU A 322 14.20 -4.94 11.24
CA LEU A 322 13.47 -3.93 12.02
C LEU A 322 12.71 -2.99 11.10
N GLU A 323 13.31 -2.54 9.99
CA GLU A 323 12.63 -1.72 8.99
C GLU A 323 11.40 -2.44 8.39
N ILE A 324 11.52 -3.76 8.14
CA ILE A 324 10.41 -4.58 7.65
C ILE A 324 9.31 -4.69 8.72
N ILE A 325 9.67 -4.92 9.99
CA ILE A 325 8.72 -5.00 11.11
C ILE A 325 7.99 -3.67 11.30
N ASP A 326 8.67 -2.53 11.23
CA ASP A 326 8.05 -1.21 11.34
C ASP A 326 6.97 -1.00 10.27
N ILE A 327 7.25 -1.45 9.04
CA ILE A 327 6.26 -1.39 7.96
C ILE A 327 5.11 -2.36 8.23
N ALA A 328 5.39 -3.60 8.66
CA ALA A 328 4.38 -4.61 8.95
C ALA A 328 3.41 -4.15 10.07
N GLN A 329 3.93 -3.52 11.12
CA GLN A 329 3.11 -2.91 12.19
C GLN A 329 2.24 -1.78 11.64
N LYS A 330 2.80 -0.92 10.81
CA LYS A 330 2.06 0.21 10.20
C LYS A 330 0.91 -0.23 9.30
N ILE A 331 0.99 -1.40 8.68
CA ILE A 331 -0.05 -1.93 7.78
C ILE A 331 -0.90 -3.02 8.44
N ASP A 332 -0.79 -3.19 9.76
CA ASP A 332 -1.54 -4.14 10.58
C ASP A 332 -1.39 -5.62 10.15
N THR A 333 -0.21 -5.98 9.61
CA THR A 333 0.10 -7.37 9.20
C THR A 333 0.99 -8.10 10.20
N TYR A 334 1.66 -7.39 11.11
CA TYR A 334 2.63 -7.97 12.03
C TYR A 334 2.03 -9.03 12.94
N ASP A 335 0.96 -8.71 13.67
CA ASP A 335 0.33 -9.61 14.65
C ASP A 335 -0.26 -10.86 13.98
N ILE A 336 -0.71 -10.75 12.73
CA ILE A 336 -1.15 -11.88 11.93
C ILE A 336 0.05 -12.75 11.57
N SER A 337 1.15 -12.15 11.09
CA SER A 337 2.33 -12.85 10.61
C SER A 337 3.06 -13.65 11.69
N ILE A 338 3.00 -13.23 12.95
CA ILE A 338 3.66 -13.93 14.08
C ILE A 338 2.82 -15.07 14.69
N ARG A 339 1.61 -15.33 14.19
CA ARG A 339 0.81 -16.49 14.63
C ARG A 339 1.58 -17.80 14.41
N PRO A 340 1.45 -18.81 15.30
CA PRO A 340 2.28 -20.01 15.34
C PRO A 340 1.91 -21.07 14.29
N HIS A 341 1.75 -20.69 13.01
CA HIS A 341 1.41 -21.60 11.92
C HIS A 341 2.48 -21.53 10.83
N GLU A 342 3.03 -22.68 10.46
CA GLU A 342 4.16 -22.81 9.56
C GLU A 342 3.73 -22.84 8.09
N ASP A 343 4.57 -22.24 7.23
CA ASP A 343 4.45 -22.29 5.78
C ASP A 343 5.07 -23.58 5.22
N CYS A 344 4.73 -23.95 3.98
CA CYS A 344 5.25 -25.12 3.30
C CYS A 344 6.80 -25.18 3.25
N CYS A 345 7.48 -24.04 3.23
CA CYS A 345 8.94 -23.95 3.17
C CYS A 345 9.64 -24.30 4.48
N THR A 346 8.94 -24.28 5.62
CA THR A 346 9.53 -24.54 6.95
C THR A 346 9.36 -25.96 7.43
N ILE A 347 8.42 -26.72 6.83
CA ILE A 347 8.08 -28.08 7.24
C ILE A 347 9.26 -29.05 7.10
N PHE A 348 10.00 -28.94 6.01
CA PHE A 348 11.14 -29.79 5.68
C PHE A 348 12.43 -28.98 5.61
N THR A 349 12.81 -28.35 6.72
CA THR A 349 14.01 -27.50 6.76
C THR A 349 15.27 -28.38 6.79
N PRO A 350 16.17 -28.30 5.81
CA PRO A 350 17.40 -29.06 5.80
C PRO A 350 18.33 -28.62 6.92
N LYS A 351 19.07 -29.58 7.52
CA LYS A 351 20.04 -29.29 8.60
C LYS A 351 21.20 -28.39 8.12
N ALA A 352 21.62 -28.56 6.86
CA ALA A 352 22.75 -27.83 6.27
C ALA A 352 22.45 -27.41 4.82
N PRO A 353 21.60 -26.41 4.60
CA PRO A 353 21.25 -25.98 3.25
C PRO A 353 22.44 -25.32 2.54
N ALA A 354 22.56 -25.54 1.22
CA ALA A 354 23.60 -24.94 0.41
C ALA A 354 23.41 -23.42 0.30
N THR A 355 24.33 -22.65 0.87
CA THR A 355 24.32 -21.17 0.78
C THR A 355 24.95 -20.64 -0.51
N LYS A 356 25.70 -21.47 -1.23
CA LYS A 356 26.33 -21.18 -2.53
C LYS A 356 26.05 -22.29 -3.53
N PRO A 357 24.77 -22.57 -3.85
CA PRO A 357 24.42 -23.63 -4.78
C PRO A 357 24.99 -23.34 -6.18
N LYS A 358 25.21 -24.44 -6.94
CA LYS A 358 25.66 -24.37 -8.33
C LYS A 358 24.53 -24.77 -9.25
N SER A 359 24.29 -24.00 -10.32
CA SER A 359 23.19 -24.24 -11.27
C SER A 359 23.21 -25.66 -11.81
N TYR A 360 24.39 -26.16 -12.30
CA TYR A 360 24.53 -27.47 -12.88
C TYR A 360 24.16 -28.61 -11.92
N LYS A 361 24.34 -28.40 -10.59
CA LYS A 361 23.92 -29.40 -9.59
C LYS A 361 22.42 -29.39 -9.38
N ALA A 362 21.82 -28.19 -9.31
CA ALA A 362 20.36 -28.06 -9.20
C ALA A 362 19.67 -28.67 -10.43
N GLU A 363 20.20 -28.40 -11.63
CA GLU A 363 19.73 -29.00 -12.89
C GLU A 363 19.91 -30.51 -12.93
N ALA A 364 21.04 -31.04 -12.42
CA ALA A 364 21.26 -32.47 -12.34
C ALA A 364 20.21 -33.18 -11.44
N PHE A 365 19.76 -32.57 -10.37
CA PHE A 365 18.67 -33.12 -9.56
C PHE A 365 17.32 -33.00 -10.27
N GLU A 366 17.04 -31.88 -10.94
CA GLU A 366 15.78 -31.67 -11.65
C GLU A 366 15.52 -32.72 -12.73
N VAL A 367 16.53 -33.18 -13.46
CA VAL A 367 16.38 -34.18 -14.51
C VAL A 367 16.18 -35.62 -13.99
N THR A 368 16.27 -35.85 -12.67
CA THR A 368 16.06 -37.19 -12.08
C THR A 368 14.59 -37.57 -11.92
N PHE A 369 13.67 -36.62 -12.08
CA PHE A 369 12.22 -36.83 -12.01
C PHE A 369 11.47 -35.93 -13.00
N ASP A 370 10.24 -36.30 -13.34
CA ASP A 370 9.40 -35.57 -14.28
C ASP A 370 8.76 -34.33 -13.62
N TYR A 371 9.59 -33.33 -13.28
CA TYR A 371 9.13 -32.12 -12.64
C TYR A 371 8.14 -31.32 -13.52
N GLU A 372 8.21 -31.42 -14.85
CA GLU A 372 7.34 -30.67 -15.76
C GLU A 372 5.88 -31.09 -15.59
N THR A 373 5.62 -32.40 -15.50
CA THR A 373 4.29 -32.93 -15.21
C THR A 373 3.77 -32.42 -13.88
N TYR A 374 4.56 -32.47 -12.81
CA TYR A 374 4.16 -31.96 -11.49
C TYR A 374 3.88 -30.46 -11.51
N VAL A 375 4.72 -29.66 -12.18
CA VAL A 375 4.50 -28.20 -12.33
C VAL A 375 3.20 -27.91 -13.08
N ASN A 376 2.92 -28.66 -14.15
CA ASN A 376 1.68 -28.50 -14.92
C ASN A 376 0.45 -28.89 -14.09
N GLU A 377 0.48 -30.03 -13.38
CA GLU A 377 -0.59 -30.42 -12.45
C GLU A 377 -0.88 -29.33 -11.40
N CYS A 378 0.15 -28.70 -10.82
CA CYS A 378 -0.01 -27.61 -9.88
C CYS A 378 -0.73 -26.40 -10.50
N VAL A 379 -0.40 -26.04 -11.76
CA VAL A 379 -1.02 -24.91 -12.46
C VAL A 379 -2.45 -25.20 -12.92
N GLU A 380 -2.72 -26.43 -13.32
CA GLU A 380 -4.05 -26.87 -13.77
C GLU A 380 -5.06 -26.97 -12.62
N ASN A 381 -4.61 -27.48 -11.47
CA ASN A 381 -5.44 -27.69 -10.29
C ASN A 381 -5.40 -26.55 -9.28
N VAL A 382 -4.96 -25.34 -9.69
CA VAL A 382 -4.93 -24.18 -8.81
C VAL A 382 -6.34 -23.75 -8.40
N GLU A 383 -6.55 -23.57 -7.11
CA GLU A 383 -7.78 -22.97 -6.56
C GLU A 383 -7.65 -21.44 -6.62
N THR A 384 -8.64 -20.77 -7.20
CA THR A 384 -8.63 -19.30 -7.32
C THR A 384 -9.76 -18.69 -6.51
N ILE A 385 -9.43 -17.80 -5.59
CA ILE A 385 -10.35 -17.19 -4.63
C ILE A 385 -10.19 -15.67 -4.72
N VAL A 386 -11.32 -14.96 -4.69
CA VAL A 386 -11.34 -13.48 -4.59
C VAL A 386 -11.63 -13.09 -3.15
N VAL A 387 -10.70 -12.41 -2.52
CA VAL A 387 -10.84 -11.86 -1.17
C VAL A 387 -11.33 -10.41 -1.30
N ASP A 388 -12.58 -10.19 -0.95
CA ASP A 388 -13.25 -8.88 -0.94
C ASP A 388 -13.83 -8.57 0.44
N ALA A 389 -14.64 -7.52 0.57
CA ALA A 389 -15.28 -7.14 1.85
C ALA A 389 -16.30 -8.17 2.37
N ASN A 390 -16.77 -9.09 1.52
CA ASN A 390 -17.74 -10.12 1.88
C ASN A 390 -17.06 -11.47 2.17
N TYR A 391 -15.76 -11.57 1.91
CA TYR A 391 -15.01 -12.77 2.24
C TYR A 391 -14.99 -12.97 3.76
N LYS A 392 -15.47 -14.12 4.21
CA LYS A 392 -15.42 -14.55 5.60
C LYS A 392 -14.54 -15.79 5.68
N ASN A 393 -13.59 -15.78 6.58
CA ASN A 393 -12.98 -17.03 7.02
C ASN A 393 -14.02 -17.86 7.76
N ASP A 394 -13.98 -19.20 7.65
CA ASP A 394 -14.98 -20.10 8.20
C ASP A 394 -15.14 -19.99 9.74
N GLU A 395 -14.19 -19.38 10.46
CA GLU A 395 -14.30 -19.11 11.90
C GLU A 395 -15.30 -18.00 12.29
N ASP A 396 -15.69 -17.11 11.37
CA ASP A 396 -16.70 -16.08 11.64
C ASP A 396 -18.16 -16.62 11.68
N ILE A 397 -18.32 -17.94 11.60
CA ILE A 397 -19.64 -18.61 11.54
C ILE A 397 -20.06 -19.20 12.90
N PHE A 398 -19.22 -19.09 13.98
CA PHE A 398 -19.54 -19.61 15.31
C PHE A 398 -19.57 -18.55 16.40
#